data_262708065088510bd438a439cf7cfae2
#
_entry.id   262708065088510bd438a439cf7cfae2
#
_cell.length_a   1.000
_cell.length_b   1.000
_cell.length_c   1.000
_cell.angle_alpha   90.00
_cell.angle_beta   90.00
_cell.angle_gamma   90.00
#
_symmetry.space_group_name_H-M   'P 1'
#
loop_
_entity.id
_entity.type
_entity.pdbx_description
1 polymer ?
#
loop_
_entity_poly.entity_id
_entity_poly.type
_entity_poly.pdbx_seq_one_letter_code
_entity_poly.pdbx_strand_id
1 'polypeptide(L)'
;MDELYQAEWCPYSARVRQRFTELGVSFIARPVPAERADREELRRKTGSDAIPALLLEDGTAIAKDADEIIAYLNQRYTERTDSRQHRALADEHAGT
;
A
#
# COMPACT_ATOMS: atom_id res chain seq x y z
N MET A 1 -7.71 -1.07 11.52
CA MET A 1 -6.85 -0.52 10.44
C MET A 1 -6.84 -1.47 9.25
N ASP A 2 -6.80 -0.90 8.06
CA ASP A 2 -6.61 -1.70 6.86
C ASP A 2 -5.22 -2.33 6.86
N GLU A 3 -5.08 -3.45 6.16
CA GLU A 3 -3.82 -4.19 6.08
C GLU A 3 -3.28 -4.13 4.67
N LEU A 4 -2.01 -3.75 4.55
CA LEU A 4 -1.34 -3.68 3.26
C LEU A 4 -0.34 -4.83 3.14
N TYR A 5 -0.64 -5.78 2.25
CA TYR A 5 0.30 -6.84 1.89
C TYR A 5 1.30 -6.25 0.89
N GLN A 6 2.58 -6.31 1.23
CA GLN A 6 3.58 -5.53 0.50
C GLN A 6 4.99 -6.04 0.76
N ALA A 7 5.95 -5.51 0.01
CA ALA A 7 7.38 -5.75 0.26
C ALA A 7 8.14 -4.43 0.14
N GLU A 8 9.17 -4.26 0.97
CA GLU A 8 9.94 -3.01 0.98
C GLU A 8 10.69 -2.75 -0.33
N TRP A 9 11.12 -3.82 -1.02
CA TRP A 9 11.82 -3.69 -2.29
C TRP A 9 10.89 -3.42 -3.48
N CYS A 10 9.57 -3.57 -3.30
CA CYS A 10 8.61 -3.41 -4.39
C CYS A 10 8.30 -1.93 -4.64
N PRO A 11 8.59 -1.39 -5.83
CA PRO A 11 8.33 0.04 -6.10
C PRO A 11 6.84 0.38 -6.11
N TYR A 12 5.98 -0.55 -6.47
CA TYR A 12 4.53 -0.34 -6.45
C TYR A 12 4.02 -0.29 -5.01
N SER A 13 4.54 -1.15 -4.13
CA SER A 13 4.26 -1.08 -2.69
C SER A 13 4.71 0.26 -2.10
N ALA A 14 5.86 0.74 -2.52
CA ALA A 14 6.40 2.02 -2.05
C ALA A 14 5.46 3.19 -2.40
N ARG A 15 4.87 3.18 -3.60
CA ARG A 15 3.92 4.21 -4.00
C ARG A 15 2.69 4.23 -3.08
N VAL A 16 2.18 3.07 -2.72
CA VAL A 16 1.02 2.97 -1.82
C VAL A 16 1.39 3.44 -0.42
N ARG A 17 2.53 3.01 0.11
CA ARG A 17 3.00 3.47 1.43
C ARG A 17 3.16 4.98 1.48
N GLN A 18 3.73 5.56 0.43
CA GLN A 18 3.89 7.01 0.32
C GLN A 18 2.53 7.71 0.36
N ARG A 19 1.53 7.16 -0.34
CA ARG A 19 0.20 7.76 -0.35
C ARG A 19 -0.46 7.71 1.03
N PHE A 20 -0.30 6.62 1.76
CA PHE A 20 -0.76 6.55 3.16
C PHE A 20 -0.14 7.67 4.00
N THR A 21 1.16 7.91 3.81
CA THR A 21 1.87 8.99 4.51
C THR A 21 1.26 10.35 4.18
N GLU A 22 1.05 10.64 2.90
CA GLU A 22 0.51 11.93 2.46
C GLU A 22 -0.92 12.17 2.95
N LEU A 23 -1.67 11.11 3.16
CA LEU A 23 -3.03 11.19 3.67
C LEU A 23 -3.09 11.16 5.20
N GLY A 24 -1.98 10.86 5.85
CA GLY A 24 -1.92 10.75 7.32
C GLY A 24 -2.71 9.58 7.86
N VAL A 25 -2.82 8.49 7.09
CA VAL A 25 -3.59 7.31 7.45
C VAL A 25 -2.65 6.18 7.85
N SER A 26 -2.91 5.59 9.00
CA SER A 26 -2.15 4.44 9.49
C SER A 26 -2.65 3.15 8.84
N PHE A 27 -1.77 2.17 8.74
CA PHE A 27 -2.11 0.86 8.20
C PHE A 27 -1.22 -0.19 8.84
N ILE A 28 -1.64 -1.46 8.74
CA ILE A 28 -0.82 -2.58 9.17
C ILE A 28 -0.06 -3.09 7.95
N ALA A 29 1.27 -3.09 8.01
CA ALA A 29 2.10 -3.65 6.95
C ALA A 29 2.23 -5.16 7.15
N ARG A 30 1.84 -5.94 6.14
CA ARG A 30 1.95 -7.40 6.16
C ARG A 30 3.04 -7.81 5.17
N PRO A 31 4.19 -8.29 5.63
CA PRO A 31 5.23 -8.78 4.72
C PRO A 31 4.77 -10.07 4.06
N VAL A 32 5.18 -10.26 2.82
CA VAL A 32 4.86 -11.48 2.06
C VAL A 32 6.14 -12.25 1.77
N PRO A 33 6.04 -13.57 1.55
CA PRO A 33 7.19 -14.34 1.07
C PRO A 33 7.71 -13.79 -0.26
N ALA A 34 9.02 -13.91 -0.49
CA ALA A 34 9.64 -13.48 -1.73
C ALA A 34 9.07 -14.23 -2.92
N GLU A 35 8.93 -15.55 -2.80
CA GLU A 35 8.38 -16.38 -3.86
C GLU A 35 6.85 -16.27 -3.91
N ARG A 36 6.31 -15.96 -5.09
CA ARG A 36 4.87 -15.81 -5.25
C ARG A 36 4.12 -17.09 -4.89
N ALA A 37 4.70 -18.24 -5.23
CA ALA A 37 4.08 -19.55 -4.94
C ALA A 37 3.84 -19.76 -3.45
N ASP A 38 4.64 -19.12 -2.59
CA ASP A 38 4.56 -19.30 -1.14
C ASP A 38 3.58 -18.34 -0.45
N ARG A 39 2.93 -17.45 -1.21
CA ARG A 39 2.03 -16.43 -0.67
C ARG A 39 0.61 -16.97 -0.46
N GLU A 40 0.48 -18.02 0.32
CA GLU A 40 -0.81 -18.69 0.54
C GLU A 40 -1.79 -17.83 1.32
N GLU A 41 -1.32 -17.15 2.37
CA GLU A 41 -2.19 -16.28 3.15
C GLU A 41 -2.75 -15.15 2.29
N LEU A 42 -1.92 -14.54 1.46
CA LEU A 42 -2.34 -13.48 0.57
C LEU A 42 -3.43 -13.98 -0.40
N ARG A 43 -3.20 -15.13 -1.03
CA ARG A 43 -4.20 -15.73 -1.94
C ARG A 43 -5.51 -16.03 -1.21
N ARG A 44 -5.43 -16.57 -0.01
CA ARG A 44 -6.62 -16.92 0.76
C ARG A 44 -7.44 -15.69 1.12
N LYS A 45 -6.77 -14.59 1.46
CA LYS A 45 -7.46 -13.38 1.94
C LYS A 45 -7.87 -12.42 0.83
N THR A 46 -7.16 -12.41 -0.30
CA THR A 46 -7.39 -11.43 -1.36
C THR A 46 -7.76 -12.05 -2.71
N GLY A 47 -7.56 -13.34 -2.86
CA GLY A 47 -7.78 -14.01 -4.14
C GLY A 47 -6.64 -13.83 -5.15
N SER A 48 -5.54 -13.18 -4.77
CA SER A 48 -4.41 -12.90 -5.65
C SER A 48 -3.10 -13.10 -4.91
N ASP A 49 -2.02 -13.37 -5.63
CA ASP A 49 -0.67 -13.44 -5.06
C ASP A 49 0.18 -12.21 -5.41
N ALA A 50 -0.43 -11.23 -6.06
CA ALA A 50 0.27 -10.00 -6.45
C ALA A 50 0.30 -8.99 -5.30
N ILE A 51 1.39 -8.22 -5.23
CA ILE A 51 1.51 -7.11 -4.29
C ILE A 51 1.71 -5.81 -5.07
N PRO A 52 1.29 -4.67 -4.51
CA PRO A 52 0.59 -4.51 -3.23
C PRO A 52 -0.87 -4.96 -3.28
N ALA A 53 -1.41 -5.35 -2.13
CA ALA A 53 -2.82 -5.68 -1.99
C ALA A 53 -3.33 -5.10 -0.68
N LEU A 54 -4.48 -4.42 -0.72
CA LEU A 54 -5.08 -3.80 0.45
C LEU A 54 -6.28 -4.63 0.91
N LEU A 55 -6.24 -5.06 2.16
CA LEU A 55 -7.35 -5.76 2.81
C LEU A 55 -8.03 -4.79 3.76
N LEU A 56 -9.29 -4.47 3.47
CA LEU A 56 -10.06 -3.53 4.27
C LEU A 56 -10.58 -4.19 5.55
N GLU A 57 -10.96 -3.37 6.52
CA GLU A 57 -11.47 -3.87 7.80
C GLU A 57 -12.71 -4.75 7.64
N ASP A 58 -13.54 -4.51 6.62
CA ASP A 58 -14.73 -5.30 6.35
C ASP A 58 -14.45 -6.60 5.60
N GLY A 59 -13.20 -6.91 5.31
CA GLY A 59 -12.80 -8.11 4.58
C GLY A 59 -12.72 -7.96 3.07
N THR A 60 -13.11 -6.81 2.53
CA THR A 60 -13.00 -6.53 1.09
C THR A 60 -11.53 -6.35 0.73
N ALA A 61 -11.12 -6.88 -0.41
CA ALA A 61 -9.75 -6.75 -0.89
C ALA A 61 -9.67 -5.92 -2.17
N ILE A 62 -8.63 -5.07 -2.25
CA ILE A 62 -8.27 -4.37 -3.47
C ILE A 62 -6.90 -4.92 -3.86
N ALA A 63 -6.88 -5.83 -4.82
CA ALA A 63 -5.71 -6.65 -5.13
C ALA A 63 -5.32 -6.60 -6.61
N LYS A 64 -5.70 -5.56 -7.34
CA LYS A 64 -5.37 -5.45 -8.76
C LYS A 64 -4.02 -4.80 -8.99
N ASP A 65 -3.89 -3.54 -8.59
CA ASP A 65 -2.64 -2.80 -8.77
C ASP A 65 -2.57 -1.61 -7.81
N ALA A 66 -1.40 -0.97 -7.79
CA ALA A 66 -1.17 0.18 -6.92
C ALA A 66 -2.10 1.36 -7.26
N ASP A 67 -2.38 1.57 -8.54
CA ASP A 67 -3.23 2.70 -8.96
C ASP A 67 -4.64 2.55 -8.42
N GLU A 68 -5.21 1.35 -8.42
CA GLU A 68 -6.54 1.11 -7.86
C GLU A 68 -6.58 1.32 -6.35
N ILE A 69 -5.54 0.88 -5.65
CA ILE A 69 -5.45 1.12 -4.20
C ILE A 69 -5.37 2.62 -3.92
N ILE A 70 -4.54 3.34 -4.66
CA ILE A 70 -4.38 4.79 -4.50
C ILE A 70 -5.69 5.51 -4.81
N ALA A 71 -6.39 5.10 -5.88
CA ALA A 71 -7.69 5.68 -6.22
C ALA A 71 -8.71 5.49 -5.10
N TYR A 72 -8.74 4.30 -4.49
CA TYR A 72 -9.60 4.05 -3.33
C TYR A 72 -9.27 4.99 -2.18
N LEU A 73 -7.98 5.12 -1.86
CA LEU A 73 -7.54 5.98 -0.77
C LEU A 73 -7.88 7.44 -1.03
N ASN A 74 -7.72 7.91 -2.27
CA ASN A 74 -8.02 9.29 -2.66
C ASN A 74 -9.52 9.62 -2.52
N GLN A 75 -10.39 8.64 -2.72
CA GLN A 75 -11.84 8.85 -2.57
C GLN A 75 -12.25 8.88 -1.10
N ARG A 76 -11.53 8.17 -0.25
CA ARG A 76 -11.92 8.00 1.15
C ARG A 76 -11.30 9.04 2.07
N TYR A 77 -10.11 9.54 1.75
CA TYR A 77 -9.35 10.41 2.63
C TYR A 77 -8.92 11.69 1.92
N THR A 78 -8.71 12.75 2.71
CA THR A 78 -8.13 14.01 2.21
C THR A 78 -6.67 14.10 2.63
N GLU A 79 -5.87 14.82 1.84
CA GLU A 79 -4.46 14.99 2.17
C GLU A 79 -4.28 15.73 3.49
N ARG A 80 -3.28 15.32 4.26
CA ARG A 80 -2.85 16.04 5.45
C ARG A 80 -2.25 17.38 5.04
N THR A 81 -2.20 18.32 6.01
CA THR A 81 -1.77 19.70 5.71
C THR A 81 -0.33 19.80 5.25
N ASP A 82 0.51 18.84 5.62
CA ASP A 82 1.92 18.82 5.25
C ASP A 82 2.26 17.78 4.16
N SER A 83 1.26 17.37 3.36
CA SER A 83 1.48 16.36 2.32
C SER A 83 2.52 16.79 1.28
N ARG A 84 2.57 18.07 0.94
CA ARG A 84 3.58 18.61 0.02
C ARG A 84 4.99 18.43 0.55
N GLN A 85 5.17 18.66 1.85
CA GLN A 85 6.47 18.49 2.49
C GLN A 85 6.90 17.02 2.44
N HIS A 86 5.96 16.09 2.67
CA HIS A 86 6.27 14.67 2.58
C HIS A 86 6.66 14.26 1.16
N ARG A 87 5.98 14.80 0.13
CA ARG A 87 6.37 14.54 -1.26
C ARG A 87 7.76 15.07 -1.58
N ALA A 88 8.05 16.29 -1.14
CA ALA A 88 9.37 16.90 -1.37
C ALA A 88 10.48 16.10 -0.69
N LEU A 89 10.24 15.64 0.53
CA LEU A 89 11.21 14.82 1.26
C LEU A 89 11.42 13.46 0.60
N ALA A 90 10.35 12.85 0.09
CA ALA A 90 10.46 11.59 -0.65
C ALA A 90 11.33 11.77 -1.89
N ASP A 91 11.11 12.86 -2.64
CA ASP A 91 11.92 13.16 -3.84
C ASP A 91 13.38 13.44 -3.47
N GLU A 92 13.61 14.18 -2.39
CA GLU A 92 14.96 14.50 -1.91
C GLU A 92 15.73 13.24 -1.53
N HIS A 93 15.06 12.26 -0.91
CA HIS A 93 15.70 11.03 -0.45
C HIS A 93 15.68 9.90 -1.48
N ALA A 94 15.04 10.08 -2.63
CA ALA A 94 14.83 9.01 -3.60
C ALA A 94 16.11 8.45 -4.20
N GLY A 95 17.22 9.16 -4.16
CA GLY A 95 18.49 8.71 -4.71
C GLY A 95 19.48 8.20 -3.67
N THR A 96 19.10 8.12 -2.41
CA THR A 96 20.02 7.79 -1.30
C THR A 96 19.95 6.33 -0.81
#